data_9bf484276145335744add1efddb1e976
#
_entry.id   9bf484276145335744add1efddb1e976
#
_cell.length_a   1.000
_cell.length_b   1.000
_cell.length_c   1.000
_cell.angle_alpha   90.00
_cell.angle_beta   90.00
_cell.angle_gamma   90.00
#
_symmetry.space_group_name_H-M   'P 1'
#
loop_
_entity.id
_entity.type
_entity.pdbx_description
1 polymer ?
#
loop_
_entity_poly.entity_id
_entity_poly.type
_entity_poly.pdbx_seq_one_letter_code
_entity_poly.pdbx_strand_id
1 'polypeptide(L)'
;MLFSLFHFLSGYCRIVLSGMNQERFLNLCAAKQILLWNIKREGKHYIFYISRGGYKELQEISEKTGSTFRCIQKKGIPYLFCRYKKRKCFVLALLFCTAIFIVMSCFIWQVQVTGSYGHSEEELLDYLEKKGVRSGTKISGFSCARLEEQIRKDFEDIAWVSCERKGTLLRVRVKETLDKRDQKEGEMQESPCNLIASKKGRISSILVRSGSAKVKKGDKVKPGDVLISGVVEIKDDAGEIAEETLVRAQGDVYAISKIKYEDHFPLIYYKKNYTGKTEKSYRFLINGYTIKMPERKTAYAEYDEQSREILLHIGPQFYLPVSLFVITKAQCQISKESYSVSQAKKEARKRLFLFLKEYERKGVVILKNNVRIDSDKNECTAKGIIKIKERVGKVQEISSTLNGEKEIKQEPAVLNR
;
A
#
# COMPACT_ATOMS: atom_id res chain seq x y z
N MET A 1 10.02 24.39 34.22
CA MET A 1 8.85 24.27 33.33
C MET A 1 7.62 23.69 34.04
N LEU A 2 7.69 22.58 34.75
CA LEU A 2 6.58 21.95 35.48
C LEU A 2 5.92 22.87 36.53
N PHE A 3 6.72 23.64 37.32
CA PHE A 3 6.24 24.57 38.32
C PHE A 3 5.37 25.69 37.74
N SER A 4 5.73 26.22 36.58
CA SER A 4 4.95 27.22 35.84
C SER A 4 3.62 26.69 35.34
N LEU A 5 3.58 25.42 34.88
CA LEU A 5 2.36 24.75 34.40
C LEU A 5 1.35 24.53 35.55
N PHE A 6 1.85 24.09 36.72
CA PHE A 6 1.01 23.86 37.89
C PHE A 6 0.34 25.17 38.40
N HIS A 7 1.10 26.27 38.45
CA HIS A 7 0.54 27.57 38.82
C HIS A 7 -0.44 28.12 37.79
N PHE A 8 -0.23 27.83 36.49
CA PHE A 8 -1.18 28.19 35.44
C PHE A 8 -2.50 27.41 35.56
N LEU A 9 -2.42 26.12 35.93
CA LEU A 9 -3.59 25.29 36.17
C LEU A 9 -4.38 25.76 37.39
N SER A 10 -3.69 26.10 38.51
CA SER A 10 -4.29 26.53 39.78
C SER A 10 -4.77 27.99 39.76
N GLY A 11 -4.26 28.78 38.83
CA GLY A 11 -4.51 30.22 38.74
C GLY A 11 -3.67 31.06 39.71
N TYR A 12 -3.16 32.19 39.22
CA TYR A 12 -2.32 33.11 39.97
C TYR A 12 -2.61 34.57 39.65
N CYS A 13 -2.24 35.45 40.60
CA CYS A 13 -2.39 36.91 40.49
C CYS A 13 -1.01 37.58 40.54
N ARG A 14 -0.82 38.59 39.70
CA ARG A 14 0.30 39.53 39.80
C ARG A 14 -0.14 40.71 40.63
N ILE A 15 0.57 40.97 41.73
CA ILE A 15 0.22 41.99 42.72
C ILE A 15 1.31 43.03 42.78
N VAL A 16 0.90 44.28 42.92
CA VAL A 16 1.76 45.42 43.32
C VAL A 16 1.41 45.83 44.75
N LEU A 17 2.41 45.81 45.57
CA LEU A 17 2.33 46.24 46.97
C LEU A 17 2.91 47.66 47.12
N SER A 18 2.15 48.55 47.79
CA SER A 18 2.50 49.93 48.04
C SER A 18 2.25 50.26 49.49
N GLY A 19 2.98 51.22 50.09
CA GLY A 19 2.81 51.62 51.43
C GLY A 19 4.12 51.76 52.24
N MET A 20 4.08 52.16 53.51
CA MET A 20 5.28 52.35 54.35
C MET A 20 5.83 51.00 54.89
N ASN A 21 4.99 50.01 55.18
CA ASN A 21 5.39 48.79 55.92
C ASN A 21 5.41 47.57 55.03
N GLN A 22 5.96 47.69 53.81
CA GLN A 22 5.94 46.62 52.82
C GLN A 22 6.72 45.36 53.24
N GLU A 23 7.84 45.52 53.93
CA GLU A 23 8.66 44.42 54.46
C GLU A 23 7.91 43.64 55.55
N ARG A 24 7.21 44.35 56.43
CA ARG A 24 6.35 43.72 57.46
C ARG A 24 5.22 42.91 56.78
N PHE A 25 4.65 43.41 55.71
CA PHE A 25 3.65 42.68 54.90
C PHE A 25 4.20 41.40 54.38
N LEU A 26 5.38 41.38 53.71
CA LEU A 26 6.03 40.20 53.18
C LEU A 26 6.38 39.20 54.29
N ASN A 27 6.88 39.65 55.43
CA ASN A 27 7.19 38.81 56.58
C ASN A 27 5.92 38.16 57.19
N LEU A 28 4.80 38.82 57.21
CA LEU A 28 3.52 38.25 57.67
C LEU A 28 2.97 37.25 56.65
N CYS A 29 3.16 37.50 55.37
CA CYS A 29 2.84 36.47 54.31
C CYS A 29 3.67 35.19 54.50
N ALA A 30 4.97 35.36 54.82
CA ALA A 30 5.86 34.22 55.08
C ALA A 30 5.46 33.49 56.38
N ALA A 31 5.14 34.17 57.41
CA ALA A 31 4.68 33.64 58.72
C ALA A 31 3.37 32.83 58.58
N LYS A 32 2.46 33.26 57.69
CA LYS A 32 1.23 32.54 57.33
C LYS A 32 1.42 31.48 56.26
N GLN A 33 2.67 31.18 55.91
CA GLN A 33 3.02 30.19 54.85
C GLN A 33 2.37 30.47 53.47
N ILE A 34 2.08 31.74 53.17
CA ILE A 34 1.56 32.13 51.86
C ILE A 34 2.71 32.15 50.85
N LEU A 35 2.66 31.28 49.86
CA LEU A 35 3.65 31.18 48.81
C LEU A 35 3.61 32.38 47.88
N LEU A 36 4.68 33.22 47.97
CA LEU A 36 4.95 34.32 47.08
C LEU A 36 6.12 33.94 46.18
N TRP A 37 6.05 34.24 44.88
CA TRP A 37 7.17 33.97 43.97
C TRP A 37 7.44 35.12 43.02
N ASN A 38 8.65 35.15 42.49
CA ASN A 38 9.14 36.19 41.58
C ASN A 38 8.98 37.61 42.17
N ILE A 39 9.39 37.77 43.43
CA ILE A 39 9.34 39.06 44.14
C ILE A 39 10.40 39.98 43.54
N LYS A 40 9.97 41.12 43.01
CA LYS A 40 10.85 42.15 42.43
C LYS A 40 10.51 43.50 43.05
N ARG A 41 11.53 44.31 43.32
CA ARG A 41 11.36 45.69 43.74
C ARG A 41 11.46 46.59 42.50
N GLU A 42 10.40 47.33 42.23
CA GLU A 42 10.36 48.35 41.17
C GLU A 42 10.13 49.70 41.76
N GLY A 43 11.22 50.46 41.99
CA GLY A 43 11.18 51.76 42.66
C GLY A 43 10.70 51.67 44.10
N LYS A 44 9.54 52.26 44.40
CA LYS A 44 8.90 52.27 45.75
C LYS A 44 7.90 51.15 45.97
N HIS A 45 7.77 50.22 45.08
CA HIS A 45 6.76 49.14 45.10
C HIS A 45 7.40 47.75 44.97
N TYR A 46 6.80 46.73 45.62
CA TYR A 46 7.12 45.33 45.38
C TYR A 46 6.10 44.71 44.46
N ILE A 47 6.60 43.94 43.46
CA ILE A 47 5.76 43.17 42.56
C ILE A 47 6.05 41.68 42.78
N PHE A 48 5.01 40.91 42.96
CA PHE A 48 5.13 39.46 43.17
C PHE A 48 3.91 38.72 42.60
N TYR A 49 4.05 37.42 42.50
CA TYR A 49 2.96 36.54 42.12
C TYR A 49 2.48 35.74 43.32
N ILE A 50 1.19 35.46 43.37
CA ILE A 50 0.53 34.72 44.43
C ILE A 50 -0.53 33.78 43.86
N SER A 51 -0.73 32.63 44.49
CA SER A 51 -1.79 31.71 44.15
C SER A 51 -3.18 32.30 44.42
N ARG A 52 -4.20 31.75 43.72
CA ARG A 52 -5.59 32.17 43.93
C ARG A 52 -6.05 32.00 45.41
N GLY A 53 -5.58 30.93 46.11
CA GLY A 53 -5.90 30.68 47.50
C GLY A 53 -5.35 31.76 48.42
N GLY A 54 -4.04 32.07 48.32
CA GLY A 54 -3.39 33.08 49.15
C GLY A 54 -3.89 34.50 48.91
N TYR A 55 -4.48 34.81 47.74
CA TYR A 55 -5.01 36.15 47.46
C TYR A 55 -6.10 36.59 48.43
N LYS A 56 -6.92 35.66 48.95
CA LYS A 56 -7.99 35.98 49.90
C LYS A 56 -7.45 36.42 51.27
N GLU A 57 -6.30 35.91 51.71
CA GLU A 57 -5.68 36.17 52.99
C GLU A 57 -4.90 37.48 53.00
N LEU A 58 -4.57 38.03 51.83
CA LEU A 58 -3.83 39.28 51.72
C LEU A 58 -4.62 40.48 52.31
N GLN A 59 -5.93 40.40 52.32
CA GLN A 59 -6.76 41.49 52.82
C GLN A 59 -6.57 41.72 54.33
N GLU A 60 -6.56 40.65 55.15
CA GLU A 60 -6.27 40.73 56.54
C GLU A 60 -4.86 41.25 56.83
N ILE A 61 -3.87 40.85 56.05
CA ILE A 61 -2.49 41.26 56.19
C ILE A 61 -2.34 42.76 55.85
N SER A 62 -3.06 43.20 54.81
CA SER A 62 -3.10 44.59 54.37
C SER A 62 -3.62 45.52 55.49
N GLU A 63 -4.71 45.10 56.10
CA GLU A 63 -5.31 45.84 57.21
C GLU A 63 -4.39 45.95 58.48
N LYS A 64 -3.67 44.83 58.78
CA LYS A 64 -2.72 44.80 59.94
C LYS A 64 -1.43 45.57 59.70
N THR A 65 -1.03 45.77 58.40
CA THR A 65 0.23 46.45 58.09
C THR A 65 0.05 47.89 57.59
N GLY A 66 -1.18 48.29 57.31
CA GLY A 66 -1.46 49.59 56.68
C GLY A 66 -0.89 49.73 55.28
N SER A 67 -0.56 48.59 54.61
CA SER A 67 -0.04 48.56 53.27
C SER A 67 -1.17 48.31 52.32
N THR A 68 -1.12 48.91 51.15
CA THR A 68 -2.12 48.67 50.05
C THR A 68 -1.58 47.78 48.97
N PHE A 69 -2.39 46.83 48.50
CA PHE A 69 -2.04 46.02 47.43
C PHE A 69 -3.05 46.15 46.28
N ARG A 70 -2.55 46.01 45.01
CA ARG A 70 -3.37 46.09 43.84
C ARG A 70 -3.06 44.91 42.92
N CYS A 71 -4.10 44.18 42.51
CA CYS A 71 -3.96 43.11 41.50
C CYS A 71 -3.93 43.73 40.11
N ILE A 72 -2.80 43.57 39.39
CA ILE A 72 -2.63 44.06 38.00
C ILE A 72 -3.17 43.06 37.02
N GLN A 73 -2.84 41.77 37.21
CA GLN A 73 -3.18 40.70 36.26
C GLN A 73 -3.62 39.44 36.99
N LYS A 74 -4.68 38.84 36.52
CA LYS A 74 -5.16 37.51 36.94
C LYS A 74 -4.93 36.55 35.77
N LYS A 75 -4.13 35.48 35.96
CA LYS A 75 -3.78 34.49 34.93
C LYS A 75 -4.08 33.08 35.43
N GLY A 76 -4.36 32.18 34.48
CA GLY A 76 -4.61 30.76 34.71
C GLY A 76 -6.00 30.31 34.33
N ILE A 77 -6.16 28.97 34.24
CA ILE A 77 -7.40 28.31 33.78
C ILE A 77 -8.64 28.75 34.55
N PRO A 78 -8.65 28.88 35.92
CA PRO A 78 -9.84 29.29 36.63
C PRO A 78 -10.33 30.69 36.26
N TYR A 79 -9.41 31.61 35.96
CA TYR A 79 -9.78 32.97 35.55
C TYR A 79 -10.28 33.03 34.11
N LEU A 80 -9.75 32.15 33.21
CA LEU A 80 -10.28 31.94 31.86
C LEU A 80 -11.73 31.43 31.95
N PHE A 81 -11.98 30.40 32.77
CA PHE A 81 -13.36 29.90 32.97
C PHE A 81 -14.31 30.96 33.48
N CYS A 82 -13.89 31.77 34.49
CA CYS A 82 -14.71 32.88 34.97
C CYS A 82 -14.99 33.93 33.90
N ARG A 83 -14.01 34.23 33.05
CA ARG A 83 -14.14 35.20 31.94
C ARG A 83 -15.09 34.68 30.86
N TYR A 84 -15.01 33.37 30.54
CA TYR A 84 -15.86 32.73 29.51
C TYR A 84 -17.20 32.23 30.05
N LYS A 85 -17.44 32.25 31.39
CA LYS A 85 -18.72 31.87 31.99
C LYS A 85 -19.91 32.68 31.45
N LYS A 86 -19.68 33.91 31.00
CA LYS A 86 -20.69 34.74 30.30
C LYS A 86 -20.89 34.33 28.81
N ARG A 87 -20.00 33.51 28.23
CA ARG A 87 -20.06 33.06 26.84
C ARG A 87 -20.30 31.55 26.78
N LYS A 88 -21.42 31.10 27.37
CA LYS A 88 -21.78 29.67 27.45
C LYS A 88 -21.80 29.00 26.06
N CYS A 89 -22.25 29.76 25.05
CA CYS A 89 -22.28 29.26 23.64
C CYS A 89 -20.89 28.88 23.08
N PHE A 90 -19.83 29.62 23.49
CA PHE A 90 -18.47 29.30 23.04
C PHE A 90 -17.96 27.98 23.63
N VAL A 91 -18.20 27.75 24.93
CA VAL A 91 -17.82 26.49 25.58
C VAL A 91 -18.62 25.32 24.98
N LEU A 92 -19.91 25.54 24.77
CA LEU A 92 -20.78 24.52 24.13
C LEU A 92 -20.32 24.20 22.71
N ALA A 93 -19.99 25.22 21.91
CA ALA A 93 -19.47 25.04 20.56
C ALA A 93 -18.13 24.26 20.54
N LEU A 94 -17.22 24.58 21.49
CA LEU A 94 -15.95 23.87 21.62
C LEU A 94 -16.16 22.39 21.97
N LEU A 95 -17.05 22.09 22.91
CA LEU A 95 -17.40 20.71 23.27
C LEU A 95 -18.04 19.96 22.08
N PHE A 96 -18.94 20.63 21.36
CA PHE A 96 -19.58 20.07 20.16
C PHE A 96 -18.57 19.77 19.07
N CYS A 97 -17.64 20.69 18.77
CA CYS A 97 -16.56 20.45 17.80
C CYS A 97 -15.68 19.27 18.22
N THR A 98 -15.33 19.19 19.52
CA THR A 98 -14.54 18.07 20.04
C THR A 98 -15.29 16.75 19.92
N ALA A 99 -16.58 16.72 20.21
CA ALA A 99 -17.42 15.53 20.06
C ALA A 99 -17.50 15.09 18.60
N ILE A 100 -17.72 16.02 17.65
CA ILE A 100 -17.69 15.72 16.22
C ILE A 100 -16.34 15.12 15.81
N PHE A 101 -15.23 15.70 16.28
CA PHE A 101 -13.89 15.23 15.95
C PHE A 101 -13.66 13.78 16.45
N ILE A 102 -14.12 13.45 17.65
CA ILE A 102 -14.06 12.10 18.21
C ILE A 102 -14.93 11.13 17.37
N VAL A 103 -16.13 11.52 17.02
CA VAL A 103 -17.03 10.70 16.19
C VAL A 103 -16.40 10.46 14.82
N MET A 104 -15.90 11.49 14.15
CA MET A 104 -15.22 11.36 12.84
C MET A 104 -13.99 10.45 12.93
N SER A 105 -13.27 10.47 14.06
CA SER A 105 -12.10 9.58 14.26
C SER A 105 -12.46 8.09 14.35
N CYS A 106 -13.74 7.73 14.51
CA CYS A 106 -14.22 6.36 14.56
C CYS A 106 -14.50 5.76 13.17
N PHE A 107 -14.27 6.51 12.09
CA PHE A 107 -14.55 6.08 10.72
C PHE A 107 -13.28 6.09 9.87
N ILE A 108 -13.27 5.23 8.83
CA ILE A 108 -12.27 5.26 7.77
C ILE A 108 -12.72 6.31 6.74
N TRP A 109 -11.91 7.32 6.48
CA TRP A 109 -12.23 8.37 5.51
C TRP A 109 -11.47 8.23 4.20
N GLN A 110 -10.29 7.62 4.25
CA GLN A 110 -9.46 7.43 3.07
C GLN A 110 -9.08 5.96 2.93
N VAL A 111 -9.15 5.44 1.70
CA VAL A 111 -8.67 4.12 1.33
C VAL A 111 -7.62 4.31 0.24
N GLN A 112 -6.42 3.82 0.46
CA GLN A 112 -5.31 3.92 -0.48
C GLN A 112 -4.84 2.53 -0.86
N VAL A 113 -4.81 2.22 -2.15
CA VAL A 113 -4.26 0.98 -2.69
C VAL A 113 -2.89 1.28 -3.32
N THR A 114 -1.91 0.42 -3.09
CA THR A 114 -0.56 0.60 -3.65
C THR A 114 0.07 -0.74 -4.00
N GLY A 115 0.89 -0.78 -5.05
CA GLY A 115 1.72 -1.93 -5.42
C GLY A 115 1.08 -2.87 -6.46
N SER A 116 -0.10 -2.56 -6.98
CA SER A 116 -0.68 -3.26 -8.12
C SER A 116 -0.05 -2.78 -9.43
N TYR A 117 0.16 -3.71 -10.35
CA TYR A 117 0.65 -3.44 -11.71
C TYR A 117 -0.27 -4.04 -12.78
N GLY A 118 -0.89 -5.18 -12.51
CA GLY A 118 -1.82 -5.87 -13.41
C GLY A 118 -3.27 -5.44 -13.21
N HIS A 119 -3.63 -5.09 -11.98
CA HIS A 119 -4.95 -4.54 -11.64
C HIS A 119 -4.90 -3.02 -11.52
N SER A 120 -5.93 -2.33 -12.01
CA SER A 120 -6.03 -0.89 -11.81
C SER A 120 -6.36 -0.57 -10.35
N GLU A 121 -5.92 0.60 -9.88
CA GLU A 121 -6.28 1.07 -8.53
C GLU A 121 -7.80 1.18 -8.37
N GLU A 122 -8.50 1.63 -9.41
CA GLU A 122 -9.96 1.74 -9.44
C GLU A 122 -10.65 0.38 -9.29
N GLU A 123 -10.18 -0.66 -9.97
CA GLU A 123 -10.72 -2.01 -9.87
C GLU A 123 -10.64 -2.56 -8.44
N LEU A 124 -9.50 -2.36 -7.78
CA LEU A 124 -9.30 -2.78 -6.39
C LEU A 124 -10.13 -1.94 -5.41
N LEU A 125 -10.29 -0.64 -5.67
CA LEU A 125 -11.17 0.22 -4.86
C LEU A 125 -12.65 -0.18 -5.00
N ASP A 126 -13.12 -0.46 -6.21
CA ASP A 126 -14.47 -0.96 -6.48
C ASP A 126 -14.74 -2.32 -5.80
N TYR A 127 -13.74 -3.20 -5.82
CA TYR A 127 -13.81 -4.47 -5.09
C TYR A 127 -13.95 -4.24 -3.59
N LEU A 128 -13.13 -3.35 -3.01
CA LEU A 128 -13.19 -3.01 -1.59
C LEU A 128 -14.56 -2.42 -1.21
N GLU A 129 -15.12 -1.57 -2.06
CA GLU A 129 -16.45 -1.00 -1.85
C GLU A 129 -17.54 -2.09 -1.85
N LYS A 130 -17.49 -3.06 -2.78
CA LYS A 130 -18.39 -4.23 -2.80
C LYS A 130 -18.29 -5.09 -1.53
N LYS A 131 -17.11 -5.15 -0.91
CA LYS A 131 -16.89 -5.82 0.39
C LYS A 131 -17.26 -4.93 1.60
N GLY A 132 -17.84 -3.75 1.36
CA GLY A 132 -18.30 -2.84 2.41
C GLY A 132 -17.23 -1.94 2.99
N VAL A 133 -16.05 -1.85 2.34
CA VAL A 133 -14.94 -1.00 2.75
C VAL A 133 -14.87 0.22 1.85
N ARG A 134 -15.48 1.31 2.29
CA ARG A 134 -15.50 2.59 1.60
C ARG A 134 -15.26 3.76 2.54
N SER A 135 -15.12 4.96 2.00
CA SER A 135 -15.11 6.17 2.81
C SER A 135 -16.37 6.24 3.69
N GLY A 136 -16.19 6.49 5.00
CA GLY A 136 -17.27 6.47 5.99
C GLY A 136 -17.54 5.10 6.64
N THR A 137 -16.73 4.08 6.38
CA THR A 137 -16.85 2.78 7.04
C THR A 137 -16.43 2.86 8.50
N LYS A 138 -17.27 2.32 9.42
CA LYS A 138 -16.98 2.30 10.85
C LYS A 138 -15.83 1.35 11.18
N ILE A 139 -14.84 1.85 11.90
CA ILE A 139 -13.62 1.10 12.25
C ILE A 139 -13.93 -0.15 13.08
N SER A 140 -14.91 -0.10 14.01
CA SER A 140 -15.22 -1.22 14.91
C SER A 140 -15.85 -2.44 14.23
N GLY A 141 -16.39 -2.27 13.02
CA GLY A 141 -17.02 -3.37 12.24
C GLY A 141 -16.08 -4.02 11.22
N PHE A 142 -14.80 -3.65 11.20
CA PHE A 142 -13.87 -3.98 10.16
C PHE A 142 -12.64 -4.72 10.68
N SER A 143 -12.24 -5.80 10.00
CA SER A 143 -11.03 -6.57 10.31
C SER A 143 -10.08 -6.57 9.12
N CYS A 144 -8.87 -6.03 9.30
CA CYS A 144 -7.82 -6.04 8.28
C CYS A 144 -7.47 -7.47 7.85
N ALA A 145 -7.31 -8.38 8.82
CA ALA A 145 -6.95 -9.78 8.53
C ALA A 145 -7.99 -10.51 7.67
N ARG A 146 -9.29 -10.28 7.95
CA ARG A 146 -10.36 -10.85 7.12
C ARG A 146 -10.33 -10.30 5.71
N LEU A 147 -10.07 -9.00 5.55
CA LEU A 147 -9.96 -8.37 4.23
C LEU A 147 -8.77 -8.90 3.45
N GLU A 148 -7.61 -9.06 4.10
CA GLU A 148 -6.41 -9.64 3.48
C GLU A 148 -6.67 -11.06 2.96
N GLU A 149 -7.38 -11.87 3.74
CA GLU A 149 -7.76 -13.23 3.36
C GLU A 149 -8.72 -13.23 2.15
N GLN A 150 -9.73 -12.34 2.17
CA GLN A 150 -10.69 -12.23 1.07
C GLN A 150 -10.02 -11.78 -0.23
N ILE A 151 -9.14 -10.78 -0.19
CA ILE A 151 -8.41 -10.33 -1.38
C ILE A 151 -7.55 -11.47 -1.94
N ARG A 152 -6.84 -12.23 -1.09
CA ARG A 152 -6.03 -13.37 -1.55
C ARG A 152 -6.84 -14.51 -2.14
N LYS A 153 -8.09 -14.72 -1.68
CA LYS A 153 -8.99 -15.74 -2.24
C LYS A 153 -9.58 -15.32 -3.57
N ASP A 154 -9.97 -14.05 -3.68
CA ASP A 154 -10.69 -13.55 -4.84
C ASP A 154 -9.75 -13.15 -6.01
N PHE A 155 -8.47 -12.83 -5.70
CA PHE A 155 -7.45 -12.49 -6.70
C PHE A 155 -6.30 -13.51 -6.66
N GLU A 156 -6.32 -14.49 -7.57
CA GLU A 156 -5.31 -15.57 -7.65
C GLU A 156 -3.90 -15.08 -8.00
N ASP A 157 -3.76 -13.90 -8.59
CA ASP A 157 -2.49 -13.31 -8.99
C ASP A 157 -1.87 -12.40 -7.93
N ILE A 158 -2.56 -12.17 -6.82
CA ILE A 158 -2.02 -11.41 -5.69
C ILE A 158 -1.33 -12.36 -4.71
N ALA A 159 0.01 -12.34 -4.72
CA ALA A 159 0.83 -13.19 -3.83
C ALA A 159 0.81 -12.72 -2.38
N TRP A 160 0.70 -11.41 -2.16
CA TRP A 160 0.77 -10.86 -0.81
C TRP A 160 -0.07 -9.59 -0.69
N VAL A 161 -0.79 -9.49 0.41
CA VAL A 161 -1.62 -8.34 0.77
C VAL A 161 -1.29 -7.93 2.19
N SER A 162 -1.21 -6.65 2.44
CA SER A 162 -1.13 -6.09 3.77
C SER A 162 -2.09 -4.92 3.90
N CYS A 163 -3.02 -5.03 4.84
CA CYS A 163 -3.95 -3.98 5.19
C CYS A 163 -3.52 -3.32 6.51
N GLU A 164 -3.09 -2.07 6.42
CA GLU A 164 -2.65 -1.29 7.57
C GLU A 164 -3.61 -0.13 7.81
N ARG A 165 -4.11 -0.02 9.03
CA ARG A 165 -4.90 1.13 9.45
C ARG A 165 -4.03 2.16 10.15
N LYS A 166 -3.99 3.37 9.63
CA LYS A 166 -3.31 4.50 10.24
C LYS A 166 -4.33 5.60 10.56
N GLY A 167 -4.90 5.52 11.78
CA GLY A 167 -5.99 6.41 12.19
C GLY A 167 -7.24 6.21 11.31
N THR A 168 -7.61 7.23 10.55
CA THR A 168 -8.75 7.22 9.62
C THR A 168 -8.39 6.86 8.18
N LEU A 169 -7.13 6.51 7.91
CA LEU A 169 -6.63 5.98 6.63
C LEU A 169 -6.51 4.46 6.69
N LEU A 170 -7.09 3.77 5.72
CA LEU A 170 -6.83 2.37 5.40
C LEU A 170 -5.87 2.30 4.23
N ARG A 171 -4.71 1.70 4.44
CA ARG A 171 -3.73 1.46 3.38
C ARG A 171 -3.70 -0.02 3.05
N VAL A 172 -3.99 -0.36 1.80
CA VAL A 172 -3.92 -1.71 1.26
C VAL A 172 -2.70 -1.77 0.33
N ARG A 173 -1.71 -2.56 0.70
CA ARG A 173 -0.54 -2.82 -0.14
C ARG A 173 -0.69 -4.21 -0.74
N VAL A 174 -0.59 -4.31 -2.04
CA VAL A 174 -0.65 -5.57 -2.77
C VAL A 174 0.67 -5.83 -3.47
N LYS A 175 1.03 -7.09 -3.57
CA LYS A 175 2.15 -7.54 -4.38
C LYS A 175 1.68 -8.68 -5.25
N GLU A 176 1.66 -8.45 -6.54
CA GLU A 176 1.26 -9.43 -7.53
C GLU A 176 2.39 -10.41 -7.80
N THR A 177 2.04 -11.64 -8.10
CA THR A 177 2.98 -12.65 -8.57
C THR A 177 2.89 -12.76 -10.09
N LEU A 178 4.05 -12.84 -10.72
CA LEU A 178 4.14 -13.09 -12.16
C LEU A 178 3.96 -14.57 -12.50
N ASP A 179 4.00 -15.47 -11.53
CA ASP A 179 3.85 -16.89 -11.72
C ASP A 179 2.62 -17.43 -10.96
N LYS A 180 1.52 -17.60 -11.72
CA LYS A 180 0.23 -18.10 -11.20
C LYS A 180 0.30 -19.56 -10.67
N ARG A 181 1.44 -20.22 -10.83
CA ARG A 181 1.59 -21.67 -10.63
C ARG A 181 1.96 -22.07 -9.21
N ASP A 182 2.66 -21.20 -8.47
CA ASP A 182 3.17 -21.57 -7.13
C ASP A 182 2.12 -21.46 -6.00
N GLN A 183 0.98 -20.80 -6.26
CA GLN A 183 -0.05 -20.59 -5.22
C GLN A 183 -1.12 -21.70 -5.17
N LYS A 184 -1.32 -22.45 -6.26
CA LYS A 184 -2.31 -23.53 -6.30
C LYS A 184 -1.82 -24.84 -5.66
N GLU A 185 -0.56 -24.94 -5.26
CA GLU A 185 -0.04 -26.18 -4.67
C GLU A 185 -0.54 -26.47 -3.23
N GLY A 186 -1.11 -25.46 -2.53
CA GLY A 186 -1.58 -25.61 -1.13
C GLY A 186 -3.05 -26.00 -0.94
N GLU A 187 -3.94 -25.81 -1.91
CA GLU A 187 -5.40 -25.99 -1.74
C GLU A 187 -6.07 -26.83 -2.86
N MET A 188 -5.33 -27.45 -3.75
CA MET A 188 -5.94 -28.19 -4.83
C MET A 188 -6.40 -29.58 -4.37
N GLN A 189 -7.68 -29.84 -4.68
CA GLN A 189 -8.29 -31.18 -4.65
C GLN A 189 -7.32 -32.26 -5.08
N GLU A 190 -7.30 -33.37 -4.35
CA GLU A 190 -6.47 -34.57 -4.55
C GLU A 190 -6.78 -35.34 -5.87
N SER A 191 -7.37 -34.69 -6.86
CA SER A 191 -7.71 -35.31 -8.13
C SER A 191 -6.44 -35.79 -8.87
N PRO A 192 -6.40 -37.02 -9.33
CA PRO A 192 -5.27 -37.55 -10.08
C PRO A 192 -5.08 -36.78 -11.39
N CYS A 193 -3.82 -36.45 -11.70
CA CYS A 193 -3.48 -35.66 -12.87
C CYS A 193 -2.14 -36.03 -13.47
N ASN A 194 -1.98 -35.76 -14.78
CA ASN A 194 -0.71 -35.86 -15.49
C ASN A 194 -0.02 -34.48 -15.51
N LEU A 195 1.29 -34.47 -15.59
CA LEU A 195 2.07 -33.28 -15.94
C LEU A 195 2.45 -33.36 -17.42
N ILE A 196 1.91 -32.45 -18.25
CA ILE A 196 2.13 -32.40 -19.68
C ILE A 196 3.03 -31.24 -20.09
N ALA A 197 3.68 -31.34 -21.25
CA ALA A 197 4.48 -30.26 -21.82
C ALA A 197 3.61 -29.09 -22.28
N SER A 198 3.88 -27.90 -21.84
CA SER A 198 3.20 -26.66 -22.26
C SER A 198 3.80 -26.08 -23.55
N LYS A 199 5.06 -26.40 -23.85
CA LYS A 199 5.82 -25.86 -24.98
C LYS A 199 6.75 -26.92 -25.58
N LYS A 200 7.13 -26.69 -26.87
CA LYS A 200 8.13 -27.49 -27.54
C LYS A 200 9.52 -27.19 -27.00
N GLY A 201 10.27 -28.24 -26.67
CA GLY A 201 11.64 -28.08 -26.18
C GLY A 201 12.41 -29.40 -26.12
N ARG A 202 13.65 -29.29 -25.61
CA ARG A 202 14.46 -30.45 -25.23
C ARG A 202 14.62 -30.48 -23.72
N ILE A 203 14.28 -31.59 -23.07
CA ILE A 203 14.36 -31.73 -21.61
C ILE A 203 15.80 -31.52 -21.15
N SER A 204 16.00 -30.55 -20.25
CA SER A 204 17.27 -30.24 -19.62
C SER A 204 17.43 -30.96 -18.29
N SER A 205 16.38 -30.93 -17.47
CA SER A 205 16.34 -31.62 -16.20
C SER A 205 14.89 -31.97 -15.83
N ILE A 206 14.72 -33.10 -15.16
CA ILE A 206 13.45 -33.55 -14.60
C ILE A 206 13.68 -33.98 -13.16
N LEU A 207 12.82 -33.50 -12.26
CA LEU A 207 12.76 -33.89 -10.87
C LEU A 207 11.33 -34.31 -10.57
N VAL A 208 11.09 -35.60 -10.36
CA VAL A 208 9.78 -36.15 -10.03
C VAL A 208 9.63 -36.19 -8.52
N ARG A 209 8.52 -35.67 -8.02
CA ARG A 209 8.14 -35.77 -6.60
C ARG A 209 7.06 -36.82 -6.39
N SER A 210 6.12 -36.95 -7.35
CA SER A 210 5.04 -37.93 -7.33
C SER A 210 4.67 -38.29 -8.77
N GLY A 211 4.31 -39.56 -9.03
CA GLY A 211 4.00 -40.08 -10.37
C GLY A 211 5.18 -40.78 -11.04
N SER A 212 4.99 -41.19 -12.28
CA SER A 212 6.00 -41.92 -13.12
C SER A 212 6.52 -41.03 -14.23
N ALA A 213 7.86 -40.83 -14.34
CA ALA A 213 8.46 -40.10 -15.44
C ALA A 213 8.29 -40.86 -16.77
N LYS A 214 7.71 -40.22 -17.79
CA LYS A 214 7.58 -40.79 -19.14
C LYS A 214 8.64 -40.23 -20.10
N VAL A 215 9.45 -39.22 -19.65
CA VAL A 215 10.54 -38.61 -20.45
C VAL A 215 11.84 -38.57 -19.63
N LYS A 216 12.96 -38.52 -20.36
CA LYS A 216 14.32 -38.45 -19.79
C LYS A 216 15.03 -37.17 -20.24
N LYS A 217 16.12 -36.80 -19.55
CA LYS A 217 17.00 -35.71 -19.95
C LYS A 217 17.52 -35.92 -21.35
N GLY A 218 17.34 -34.94 -22.24
CA GLY A 218 17.74 -34.98 -23.64
C GLY A 218 16.60 -35.20 -24.61
N ASP A 219 15.45 -35.70 -24.18
CA ASP A 219 14.28 -35.96 -25.01
C ASP A 219 13.70 -34.68 -25.61
N LYS A 220 13.16 -34.81 -26.83
CA LYS A 220 12.41 -33.72 -27.46
C LYS A 220 10.94 -33.88 -27.16
N VAL A 221 10.32 -32.83 -26.65
CA VAL A 221 8.89 -32.82 -26.33
C VAL A 221 8.15 -31.76 -27.14
N LYS A 222 6.87 -32.03 -27.40
CA LYS A 222 5.90 -31.13 -28.05
C LYS A 222 4.83 -30.73 -26.99
N PRO A 223 4.09 -29.65 -27.23
CA PRO A 223 2.94 -29.34 -26.39
C PRO A 223 1.95 -30.50 -26.35
N GLY A 224 1.52 -30.87 -25.12
CA GLY A 224 0.63 -32.00 -24.88
C GLY A 224 1.31 -33.34 -24.54
N ASP A 225 2.61 -33.49 -24.77
CA ASP A 225 3.33 -34.73 -24.42
C ASP A 225 3.34 -34.90 -22.90
N VAL A 226 3.05 -36.13 -22.42
CA VAL A 226 3.09 -36.45 -20.99
C VAL A 226 4.52 -36.50 -20.50
N LEU A 227 4.85 -35.64 -19.54
CA LEU A 227 6.17 -35.57 -18.91
C LEU A 227 6.26 -36.47 -17.68
N ILE A 228 5.24 -36.40 -16.82
CA ILE A 228 5.08 -37.23 -15.63
C ILE A 228 3.64 -37.72 -15.64
N SER A 229 3.48 -39.05 -15.62
CA SER A 229 2.17 -39.71 -15.56
C SER A 229 1.69 -39.78 -14.10
N GLY A 230 0.41 -39.49 -13.89
CA GLY A 230 -0.27 -39.75 -12.61
C GLY A 230 -0.72 -41.18 -12.42
N VAL A 231 -0.52 -42.08 -13.45
CA VAL A 231 -0.71 -43.50 -13.32
C VAL A 231 0.63 -44.15 -12.93
N VAL A 232 0.68 -44.75 -11.75
CA VAL A 232 1.84 -45.46 -11.21
C VAL A 232 1.56 -46.95 -11.27
N GLU A 233 2.32 -47.65 -12.08
CA GLU A 233 2.28 -49.12 -12.22
C GLU A 233 3.13 -49.75 -11.10
N ILE A 234 2.52 -50.55 -10.23
CA ILE A 234 3.21 -51.33 -9.21
C ILE A 234 3.41 -52.73 -9.81
N LYS A 235 4.69 -53.14 -10.00
CA LYS A 235 5.06 -54.46 -10.53
C LYS A 235 5.30 -55.43 -9.37
N ASP A 236 4.87 -56.66 -9.53
CA ASP A 236 5.19 -57.74 -8.62
C ASP A 236 6.63 -58.28 -8.82
N ASP A 237 7.05 -59.23 -8.01
CA ASP A 237 8.38 -59.84 -8.07
C ASP A 237 8.62 -60.59 -9.42
N ALA A 238 7.56 -60.93 -10.17
CA ALA A 238 7.62 -61.56 -11.49
C ALA A 238 7.73 -60.52 -12.64
N GLY A 239 7.62 -59.21 -12.32
CA GLY A 239 7.71 -58.11 -13.27
C GLY A 239 6.39 -57.81 -13.99
N GLU A 240 5.29 -58.46 -13.64
CA GLU A 240 3.95 -58.17 -14.15
C GLU A 240 3.30 -57.03 -13.39
N ILE A 241 2.38 -56.26 -14.08
CA ILE A 241 1.68 -55.14 -13.43
C ILE A 241 0.64 -55.72 -12.45
N ALA A 242 0.92 -55.64 -11.18
CA ALA A 242 0.03 -56.10 -10.12
C ALA A 242 -1.10 -55.10 -9.81
N GLU A 243 -0.80 -53.80 -9.83
CA GLU A 243 -1.76 -52.74 -9.48
C GLU A 243 -1.41 -51.43 -10.17
N GLU A 244 -2.43 -50.68 -10.62
CA GLU A 244 -2.30 -49.30 -11.11
C GLU A 244 -2.88 -48.36 -10.07
N THR A 245 -2.03 -47.49 -9.52
CA THR A 245 -2.46 -46.48 -8.56
C THR A 245 -2.50 -45.11 -9.22
N LEU A 246 -3.64 -44.41 -9.07
CA LEU A 246 -3.81 -43.05 -9.57
C LEU A 246 -3.30 -42.06 -8.52
N VAL A 247 -2.30 -41.27 -8.89
CA VAL A 247 -1.73 -40.21 -8.04
C VAL A 247 -1.73 -38.89 -8.77
N ARG A 248 -1.59 -37.83 -8.02
CA ARG A 248 -1.34 -36.50 -8.60
C ARG A 248 0.13 -36.42 -9.04
N ALA A 249 0.39 -36.33 -10.35
CA ALA A 249 1.75 -36.13 -10.86
C ALA A 249 2.31 -34.78 -10.41
N GLN A 250 3.44 -34.79 -9.72
CA GLN A 250 4.16 -33.60 -9.24
C GLN A 250 5.64 -33.70 -9.61
N GLY A 251 6.18 -32.57 -10.08
CA GLY A 251 7.61 -32.49 -10.37
C GLY A 251 8.00 -31.21 -11.08
N ASP A 252 9.31 -30.99 -11.16
CA ASP A 252 9.91 -29.86 -11.83
C ASP A 252 10.58 -30.33 -13.13
N VAL A 253 10.03 -29.93 -14.28
CA VAL A 253 10.56 -30.29 -15.59
C VAL A 253 11.01 -29.03 -16.30
N TYR A 254 12.30 -28.94 -16.59
CA TYR A 254 12.90 -27.85 -17.33
C TYR A 254 13.28 -28.28 -18.73
N ALA A 255 12.92 -27.47 -19.72
CA ALA A 255 13.32 -27.70 -21.09
C ALA A 255 14.07 -26.52 -21.69
N ILE A 256 14.93 -26.81 -22.65
CA ILE A 256 15.58 -25.82 -23.51
C ILE A 256 14.67 -25.54 -24.67
N SER A 257 14.21 -24.32 -24.79
CA SER A 257 13.38 -23.84 -25.88
C SER A 257 14.07 -22.69 -26.66
N LYS A 258 13.49 -22.30 -27.80
CA LYS A 258 13.99 -21.21 -28.63
C LYS A 258 12.91 -20.18 -28.82
N ILE A 259 13.25 -18.92 -28.49
CA ILE A 259 12.41 -17.77 -28.75
C ILE A 259 12.94 -17.01 -29.95
N LYS A 260 12.07 -16.65 -30.87
CA LYS A 260 12.38 -15.69 -31.93
C LYS A 260 12.21 -14.29 -31.36
N TYR A 261 13.24 -13.48 -31.49
CA TYR A 261 13.20 -12.06 -31.20
C TYR A 261 13.22 -11.31 -32.53
N GLU A 262 12.28 -10.37 -32.67
CA GLU A 262 12.19 -9.49 -33.82
C GLU A 262 11.65 -8.14 -33.32
N ASP A 263 12.47 -7.10 -33.48
CA ASP A 263 12.12 -5.72 -33.18
C ASP A 263 12.58 -4.83 -34.35
N HIS A 264 11.74 -3.88 -34.73
CA HIS A 264 12.07 -2.92 -35.78
C HIS A 264 11.50 -1.56 -35.37
N PHE A 265 12.25 -0.51 -35.63
CA PHE A 265 11.81 0.85 -35.36
C PHE A 265 12.45 1.84 -36.35
N PRO A 266 11.73 2.91 -36.69
CA PRO A 266 12.24 3.95 -37.58
C PRO A 266 13.35 4.74 -36.92
N LEU A 267 14.33 5.19 -37.70
CA LEU A 267 15.40 6.06 -37.21
C LEU A 267 14.89 7.44 -36.84
N ILE A 268 13.79 7.87 -37.42
CA ILE A 268 13.14 9.14 -37.12
C ILE A 268 12.23 8.95 -35.91
N TYR A 269 12.39 9.78 -34.90
CA TYR A 269 11.55 9.79 -33.72
C TYR A 269 11.17 11.21 -33.29
N TYR A 270 10.08 11.31 -32.56
CA TYR A 270 9.61 12.56 -32.01
C TYR A 270 10.04 12.67 -30.55
N LYS A 271 10.84 13.69 -30.26
CA LYS A 271 11.33 13.98 -28.92
C LYS A 271 10.58 15.15 -28.31
N LYS A 272 10.09 14.94 -27.11
CA LYS A 272 9.48 16.00 -26.32
C LYS A 272 10.56 16.76 -25.56
N ASN A 273 10.74 18.02 -25.90
CA ASN A 273 11.65 18.93 -25.22
C ASN A 273 10.84 19.85 -24.30
N TYR A 274 11.05 19.72 -23.00
CA TYR A 274 10.33 20.51 -22.01
C TYR A 274 10.93 21.92 -21.93
N THR A 275 10.07 22.93 -22.01
CA THR A 275 10.48 24.34 -21.96
C THR A 275 10.71 24.85 -20.54
N GLY A 276 10.36 24.04 -19.52
CA GLY A 276 10.40 24.42 -18.11
C GLY A 276 9.19 25.22 -17.63
N LYS A 277 8.31 25.64 -18.53
CA LYS A 277 7.06 26.32 -18.15
C LYS A 277 6.01 25.31 -17.72
N THR A 278 5.38 25.57 -16.58
CA THR A 278 4.35 24.68 -16.03
C THR A 278 3.12 25.49 -15.60
N GLU A 279 1.95 24.95 -15.85
CA GLU A 279 0.68 25.42 -15.30
C GLU A 279 0.14 24.40 -14.31
N LYS A 280 -0.46 24.88 -13.22
CA LYS A 280 -1.07 24.02 -12.21
C LYS A 280 -2.56 24.27 -12.12
N SER A 281 -3.34 23.20 -12.12
CA SER A 281 -4.75 23.21 -11.79
C SER A 281 -5.03 22.30 -10.61
N TYR A 282 -6.13 22.56 -9.92
CA TYR A 282 -6.47 21.89 -8.69
C TYR A 282 -7.87 21.29 -8.79
N ARG A 283 -8.01 20.06 -8.29
CA ARG A 283 -9.27 19.36 -8.21
C ARG A 283 -9.41 18.76 -6.80
N PHE A 284 -10.55 18.99 -6.18
CA PHE A 284 -10.86 18.38 -4.89
C PHE A 284 -11.76 17.16 -5.11
N LEU A 285 -11.45 16.07 -4.43
CA LEU A 285 -12.31 14.91 -4.30
C LEU A 285 -12.81 14.87 -2.85
N ILE A 286 -14.11 15.01 -2.66
CA ILE A 286 -14.75 15.03 -1.33
C ILE A 286 -15.77 13.91 -1.29
N ASN A 287 -15.51 12.87 -0.51
CA ASN A 287 -16.40 11.72 -0.35
C ASN A 287 -16.95 11.17 -1.70
N GLY A 288 -16.08 11.03 -2.71
CA GLY A 288 -16.45 10.55 -4.05
C GLY A 288 -16.93 11.65 -5.02
N TYR A 289 -17.24 12.86 -4.54
CA TYR A 289 -17.64 13.97 -5.40
C TYR A 289 -16.45 14.81 -5.85
N THR A 290 -16.32 15.01 -7.14
CA THR A 290 -15.23 15.82 -7.72
C THR A 290 -15.64 17.27 -7.88
N ILE A 291 -14.94 18.18 -7.22
CA ILE A 291 -15.09 19.63 -7.37
C ILE A 291 -13.87 20.14 -8.15
N LYS A 292 -14.11 20.58 -9.38
CA LYS A 292 -13.09 21.19 -10.24
C LYS A 292 -13.02 22.70 -9.95
N MET A 293 -11.82 23.21 -9.66
CA MET A 293 -11.62 24.65 -9.65
C MET A 293 -11.66 25.19 -11.09
N PRO A 294 -12.09 26.46 -11.29
CA PRO A 294 -12.07 27.06 -12.61
C PRO A 294 -10.66 26.99 -13.21
N GLU A 295 -10.52 26.23 -14.28
CA GLU A 295 -9.25 26.12 -15.02
C GLU A 295 -9.20 27.23 -16.07
N ARG A 296 -8.08 27.94 -16.14
CA ARG A 296 -7.79 28.77 -17.30
C ARG A 296 -7.52 27.84 -18.49
N LYS A 297 -8.03 28.19 -19.67
CA LYS A 297 -7.66 27.46 -20.89
C LYS A 297 -6.15 27.49 -21.02
N THR A 298 -5.56 26.28 -21.09
CA THR A 298 -4.10 26.13 -21.25
C THR A 298 -3.65 26.86 -22.53
N ALA A 299 -2.68 27.73 -22.37
CA ALA A 299 -2.09 28.48 -23.51
C ALA A 299 -1.10 27.63 -24.32
N TYR A 300 -0.80 26.39 -23.86
CA TYR A 300 0.18 25.49 -24.48
C TYR A 300 -0.46 24.68 -25.59
N ALA A 301 0.14 24.69 -26.77
CA ALA A 301 -0.28 23.85 -27.90
C ALA A 301 0.00 22.37 -27.61
N GLU A 302 1.17 22.09 -27.00
CA GLU A 302 1.60 20.74 -26.63
C GLU A 302 2.06 20.74 -25.17
N TYR A 303 1.57 19.80 -24.38
CA TYR A 303 1.95 19.66 -22.96
C TYR A 303 1.81 18.20 -22.49
N ASP A 304 2.57 17.85 -21.48
CA ASP A 304 2.37 16.63 -20.70
C ASP A 304 1.67 16.96 -19.40
N GLU A 305 0.71 16.11 -19.03
CA GLU A 305 -0.07 16.26 -17.81
C GLU A 305 0.35 15.20 -16.78
N GLN A 306 0.67 15.67 -15.58
CA GLN A 306 0.93 14.83 -14.44
C GLN A 306 -0.05 15.16 -13.32
N SER A 307 -0.74 14.17 -12.80
CA SER A 307 -1.61 14.30 -11.65
C SER A 307 -0.95 13.72 -10.42
N ARG A 308 -1.00 14.48 -9.31
CA ARG A 308 -0.53 14.02 -8.00
C ARG A 308 -1.65 14.19 -6.99
N GLU A 309 -2.02 13.11 -6.33
CA GLU A 309 -2.95 13.13 -5.22
C GLU A 309 -2.25 13.48 -3.92
N ILE A 310 -2.86 14.36 -3.14
CA ILE A 310 -2.45 14.74 -1.80
C ILE A 310 -3.64 14.50 -0.88
N LEU A 311 -3.50 13.54 0.02
CA LEU A 311 -4.49 13.25 1.05
C LEU A 311 -4.41 14.31 2.15
N LEU A 312 -5.49 15.05 2.38
CA LEU A 312 -5.54 16.07 3.42
C LEU A 312 -5.67 15.41 4.80
N HIS A 313 -4.84 15.83 5.74
CA HIS A 313 -4.83 15.28 7.09
C HIS A 313 -4.54 16.33 8.15
N ILE A 314 -5.10 16.14 9.35
CA ILE A 314 -4.83 16.95 10.55
C ILE A 314 -3.99 16.09 11.49
N GLY A 315 -2.71 16.44 11.63
CA GLY A 315 -1.77 15.59 12.35
C GLY A 315 -1.48 14.26 11.65
N PRO A 316 -0.79 13.31 12.29
CA PRO A 316 -0.26 12.10 11.63
C PRO A 316 -1.29 10.99 11.43
N GLN A 317 -2.47 11.06 12.06
CA GLN A 317 -3.42 9.95 12.12
C GLN A 317 -4.85 10.30 11.65
N PHE A 318 -5.17 11.58 11.50
CA PHE A 318 -6.51 12.00 11.12
C PHE A 318 -6.55 12.49 9.66
N TYR A 319 -6.91 11.60 8.75
CA TYR A 319 -7.11 11.89 7.34
C TYR A 319 -8.56 12.32 7.11
N LEU A 320 -8.74 13.42 6.39
CA LEU A 320 -10.05 13.96 6.04
C LEU A 320 -10.63 13.21 4.83
N PRO A 321 -11.97 13.19 4.65
CA PRO A 321 -12.60 12.62 3.45
C PRO A 321 -12.41 13.55 2.23
N VAL A 322 -11.22 14.13 2.10
CA VAL A 322 -10.88 15.11 1.06
C VAL A 322 -9.49 14.84 0.52
N SER A 323 -9.40 14.66 -0.78
CA SER A 323 -8.13 14.59 -1.51
C SER A 323 -7.98 15.81 -2.41
N LEU A 324 -6.77 16.32 -2.52
CA LEU A 324 -6.39 17.38 -3.44
C LEU A 324 -5.58 16.79 -4.59
N PHE A 325 -6.11 16.85 -5.80
CA PHE A 325 -5.35 16.52 -7.00
C PHE A 325 -4.68 17.77 -7.53
N VAL A 326 -3.36 17.74 -7.58
CA VAL A 326 -2.54 18.77 -8.22
C VAL A 326 -2.19 18.29 -9.63
N ILE A 327 -2.81 18.88 -10.61
CA ILE A 327 -2.60 18.58 -12.03
C ILE A 327 -1.57 19.58 -12.54
N THR A 328 -0.42 19.08 -12.97
CA THR A 328 0.67 19.91 -13.51
C THR A 328 0.76 19.67 -15.01
N LYS A 329 0.52 20.69 -15.80
CA LYS A 329 0.69 20.70 -17.24
C LYS A 329 2.06 21.31 -17.57
N ALA A 330 2.98 20.48 -18.07
CA ALA A 330 4.32 20.91 -18.45
C ALA A 330 4.37 21.15 -19.96
N GLN A 331 4.68 22.39 -20.36
CA GLN A 331 4.81 22.74 -21.77
C GLN A 331 5.94 21.94 -22.41
N CYS A 332 5.67 21.29 -23.52
CA CYS A 332 6.68 20.62 -24.33
C CYS A 332 6.61 21.09 -25.79
N GLN A 333 7.74 20.96 -26.47
CA GLN A 333 7.84 21.14 -27.91
C GLN A 333 8.26 19.80 -28.50
N ILE A 334 7.54 19.36 -29.52
CA ILE A 334 7.86 18.12 -30.23
C ILE A 334 8.84 18.45 -31.34
N SER A 335 10.09 17.97 -31.22
CA SER A 335 11.09 18.04 -32.27
C SER A 335 11.21 16.70 -32.97
N LYS A 336 11.32 16.73 -34.28
CA LYS A 336 11.62 15.57 -35.12
C LYS A 336 13.13 15.39 -35.12
N GLU A 337 13.62 14.33 -34.49
CA GLU A 337 15.04 13.97 -34.42
C GLU A 337 15.28 12.64 -35.13
N SER A 338 16.53 12.38 -35.48
CA SER A 338 16.95 11.15 -36.15
C SER A 338 18.09 10.50 -35.36
N TYR A 339 17.99 9.21 -35.11
CA TYR A 339 19.08 8.45 -34.54
C TYR A 339 20.24 8.32 -35.51
N SER A 340 21.45 8.57 -35.06
CA SER A 340 22.63 8.05 -35.77
C SER A 340 22.68 6.52 -35.72
N VAL A 341 23.40 5.86 -36.61
CA VAL A 341 23.53 4.40 -36.64
C VAL A 341 24.02 3.84 -35.28
N SER A 342 24.94 4.54 -34.63
CA SER A 342 25.43 4.15 -33.31
C SER A 342 24.38 4.27 -32.23
N GLN A 343 23.58 5.35 -32.23
CA GLN A 343 22.47 5.57 -31.31
C GLN A 343 21.34 4.57 -31.53
N ALA A 344 20.99 4.28 -32.78
CA ALA A 344 20.00 3.25 -33.14
C ALA A 344 20.40 1.85 -32.62
N LYS A 345 21.65 1.45 -32.82
CA LYS A 345 22.17 0.19 -32.26
C LYS A 345 22.18 0.16 -30.73
N LYS A 346 22.42 1.30 -30.07
CA LYS A 346 22.34 1.42 -28.61
C LYS A 346 20.90 1.28 -28.12
N GLU A 347 19.94 1.90 -28.80
CA GLU A 347 18.53 1.78 -28.46
C GLU A 347 18.00 0.35 -28.69
N ALA A 348 18.35 -0.29 -29.80
CA ALA A 348 18.04 -1.69 -30.06
C ALA A 348 18.57 -2.62 -28.95
N ARG A 349 19.81 -2.41 -28.50
CA ARG A 349 20.39 -3.16 -27.37
C ARG A 349 19.61 -2.94 -26.07
N LYS A 350 19.17 -1.71 -25.79
CA LYS A 350 18.38 -1.37 -24.62
C LYS A 350 17.02 -2.07 -24.64
N ARG A 351 16.33 -2.09 -25.79
CA ARG A 351 15.05 -2.81 -25.97
C ARG A 351 15.22 -4.31 -25.79
N LEU A 352 16.25 -4.90 -26.43
CA LEU A 352 16.60 -6.30 -26.23
C LEU A 352 16.89 -6.62 -24.76
N PHE A 353 17.65 -5.78 -24.07
CA PHE A 353 17.93 -5.95 -22.64
C PHE A 353 16.66 -5.94 -21.79
N LEU A 354 15.74 -5.03 -22.04
CA LEU A 354 14.45 -4.97 -21.32
C LEU A 354 13.62 -6.22 -21.57
N PHE A 355 13.58 -6.70 -22.81
CA PHE A 355 12.91 -7.94 -23.19
C PHE A 355 13.50 -9.15 -22.44
N LEU A 356 14.82 -9.29 -22.42
CA LEU A 356 15.49 -10.37 -21.70
C LEU A 356 15.23 -10.31 -20.19
N LYS A 357 15.27 -9.11 -19.60
CA LYS A 357 15.01 -8.88 -18.18
C LYS A 357 13.57 -9.25 -17.79
N GLU A 358 12.60 -9.08 -18.69
CA GLU A 358 11.22 -9.51 -18.45
C GLU A 358 11.12 -11.05 -18.37
N TYR A 359 11.83 -11.77 -19.24
CA TYR A 359 11.90 -13.22 -19.16
C TYR A 359 12.62 -13.73 -17.92
N GLU A 360 13.72 -13.08 -17.51
CA GLU A 360 14.41 -13.41 -16.26
C GLU A 360 13.50 -13.22 -15.03
N ARG A 361 12.68 -12.17 -15.01
CA ARG A 361 11.68 -11.95 -13.95
C ARG A 361 10.63 -13.08 -13.88
N LYS A 362 10.35 -13.75 -15.00
CA LYS A 362 9.46 -14.92 -15.09
C LYS A 362 10.18 -16.23 -14.73
N GLY A 363 11.38 -16.19 -14.16
CA GLY A 363 12.15 -17.37 -13.77
C GLY A 363 12.81 -18.12 -14.92
N VAL A 364 12.90 -17.52 -16.11
CA VAL A 364 13.53 -18.12 -17.29
C VAL A 364 15.02 -17.82 -17.27
N VAL A 365 15.85 -18.85 -17.50
CA VAL A 365 17.31 -18.72 -17.60
C VAL A 365 17.72 -18.58 -19.06
N ILE A 366 18.44 -17.51 -19.39
CA ILE A 366 18.94 -17.26 -20.74
C ILE A 366 20.25 -18.02 -20.94
N LEU A 367 20.28 -18.96 -21.87
CA LEU A 367 21.46 -19.77 -22.15
C LEU A 367 22.34 -19.20 -23.26
N LYS A 368 21.74 -18.68 -24.32
CA LYS A 368 22.46 -18.10 -25.46
C LYS A 368 21.60 -17.06 -26.17
N ASN A 369 22.19 -15.91 -26.46
CA ASN A 369 21.56 -14.84 -27.23
C ASN A 369 22.29 -14.70 -28.59
N ASN A 370 21.58 -14.97 -29.68
CA ASN A 370 22.06 -14.84 -31.04
C ASN A 370 21.19 -13.83 -31.81
N VAL A 371 21.06 -12.63 -31.29
CA VAL A 371 20.36 -11.51 -31.94
C VAL A 371 21.35 -10.65 -32.71
N ARG A 372 21.07 -10.42 -33.98
CA ARG A 372 21.82 -9.51 -34.85
C ARG A 372 21.06 -8.19 -34.95
N ILE A 373 21.80 -7.09 -34.89
CA ILE A 373 21.26 -5.75 -34.99
C ILE A 373 21.83 -5.11 -36.23
N ASP A 374 20.98 -4.86 -37.21
CA ASP A 374 21.32 -4.18 -38.44
C ASP A 374 20.55 -2.86 -38.54
N SER A 375 21.17 -1.84 -39.10
CA SER A 375 20.56 -0.51 -39.26
C SER A 375 20.79 -0.02 -40.67
N ASP A 376 19.68 0.20 -41.38
CA ASP A 376 19.65 0.82 -42.70
C ASP A 376 19.44 2.32 -42.61
N LYS A 377 19.22 3.03 -43.71
CA LYS A 377 19.03 4.48 -43.78
C LYS A 377 17.76 4.95 -43.09
N ASN A 378 16.73 4.13 -43.01
CA ASN A 378 15.39 4.53 -42.54
C ASN A 378 14.98 3.82 -41.25
N GLU A 379 15.48 2.61 -41.00
CA GLU A 379 15.06 1.79 -39.86
C GLU A 379 16.22 0.99 -39.23
N CYS A 380 16.02 0.63 -37.98
CA CYS A 380 16.90 -0.32 -37.27
C CYS A 380 16.10 -1.58 -36.98
N THR A 381 16.70 -2.73 -37.31
CA THR A 381 16.11 -4.04 -37.14
C THR A 381 16.98 -4.90 -36.24
N ALA A 382 16.37 -5.54 -35.25
CA ALA A 382 17.05 -6.53 -34.39
C ALA A 382 16.33 -7.87 -34.49
N LYS A 383 16.97 -8.88 -35.10
CA LYS A 383 16.39 -10.21 -35.31
C LYS A 383 17.31 -11.30 -34.82
N GLY A 384 16.73 -12.35 -34.23
CA GLY A 384 17.54 -13.50 -33.85
C GLY A 384 16.80 -14.55 -33.05
N ILE A 385 17.57 -15.52 -32.58
CA ILE A 385 17.06 -16.65 -31.80
C ILE A 385 17.76 -16.67 -30.45
N ILE A 386 16.94 -16.66 -29.38
CA ILE A 386 17.40 -16.74 -28.01
C ILE A 386 17.11 -18.15 -27.51
N LYS A 387 18.14 -18.84 -26.99
CA LYS A 387 17.97 -20.13 -26.30
C LYS A 387 17.75 -19.88 -24.84
N ILE A 388 16.67 -20.43 -24.29
CA ILE A 388 16.28 -20.28 -22.90
C ILE A 388 16.08 -21.65 -22.27
N LYS A 389 16.22 -21.70 -20.93
CA LYS A 389 15.79 -22.83 -20.09
C LYS A 389 14.62 -22.33 -19.23
N GLU A 390 13.48 -22.99 -19.40
CA GLU A 390 12.24 -22.63 -18.71
C GLU A 390 11.53 -23.89 -18.19
N ARG A 391 10.68 -23.72 -17.18
CA ARG A 391 9.79 -24.79 -16.68
C ARG A 391 8.66 -25.02 -17.70
N VAL A 392 8.41 -26.27 -18.07
CA VAL A 392 7.46 -26.60 -19.15
C VAL A 392 6.28 -27.48 -18.72
N GLY A 393 6.16 -27.81 -17.44
CA GLY A 393 5.07 -28.64 -16.93
C GLY A 393 3.75 -27.85 -16.83
N LYS A 394 2.64 -28.44 -17.30
CA LYS A 394 1.25 -28.00 -17.09
C LYS A 394 0.43 -29.17 -16.60
N VAL A 395 -0.42 -28.97 -15.60
CA VAL A 395 -1.31 -30.00 -15.07
C VAL A 395 -2.43 -30.29 -16.06
N GLN A 396 -2.73 -31.57 -16.28
CA GLN A 396 -3.87 -32.06 -17.02
C GLN A 396 -4.56 -33.13 -16.16
N GLU A 397 -5.84 -32.93 -15.86
CA GLU A 397 -6.65 -33.88 -15.12
C GLU A 397 -6.82 -35.19 -15.91
N ILE A 398 -6.77 -36.32 -15.21
CA ILE A 398 -7.08 -37.63 -15.78
C ILE A 398 -8.58 -37.79 -15.67
N SER A 399 -9.31 -37.78 -16.80
CA SER A 399 -10.74 -38.09 -16.81
C SER A 399 -10.93 -39.53 -16.32
N SER A 400 -11.70 -39.70 -15.27
CA SER A 400 -12.01 -40.99 -14.63
C SER A 400 -12.96 -41.88 -15.50
N THR A 401 -12.65 -42.04 -16.77
CA THR A 401 -13.39 -42.93 -17.70
C THR A 401 -12.89 -44.37 -17.70
N LEU A 402 -12.03 -44.72 -16.71
CA LEU A 402 -11.52 -46.11 -16.58
C LEU A 402 -12.32 -47.01 -15.61
N ASN A 403 -13.54 -46.60 -15.21
CA ASN A 403 -14.48 -47.45 -14.48
C ASN A 403 -15.65 -47.84 -15.37
N GLY A 404 -15.44 -48.72 -16.34
CA GLY A 404 -16.50 -49.29 -17.16
C GLY A 404 -15.95 -50.24 -18.18
N GLU A 405 -15.92 -51.49 -17.81
CA GLU A 405 -15.95 -52.71 -18.66
C GLU A 405 -15.04 -53.81 -18.07
N LYS A 406 -15.47 -54.36 -16.95
CA LYS A 406 -15.41 -55.78 -16.67
C LYS A 406 -16.80 -56.20 -16.25
N GLU A 407 -17.72 -56.32 -17.20
CA GLU A 407 -18.92 -57.13 -17.05
C GLU A 407 -18.48 -58.57 -16.76
N ILE A 408 -18.73 -59.00 -15.54
CA ILE A 408 -18.71 -60.40 -15.15
C ILE A 408 -19.82 -61.08 -15.95
N LYS A 409 -19.48 -61.87 -16.98
CA LYS A 409 -20.38 -62.89 -17.55
C LYS A 409 -20.73 -63.86 -16.43
N GLN A 410 -21.86 -63.63 -15.78
CA GLN A 410 -22.54 -64.72 -15.05
C GLN A 410 -23.24 -65.60 -16.06
N GLU A 411 -22.71 -66.84 -16.15
CA GLU A 411 -23.43 -67.94 -16.81
C GLU A 411 -24.80 -68.17 -16.14
N PRO A 412 -25.89 -68.41 -16.85
CA PRO A 412 -27.16 -68.75 -16.28
C PRO A 412 -27.12 -70.14 -15.72
N ALA A 413 -27.31 -70.27 -14.38
CA ALA A 413 -27.57 -71.52 -13.74
C ALA A 413 -28.85 -72.17 -14.28
N VAL A 414 -28.70 -73.33 -14.92
CA VAL A 414 -29.77 -74.21 -15.39
C VAL A 414 -30.52 -74.74 -14.14
N LEU A 415 -31.74 -74.30 -13.97
CA LEU A 415 -32.65 -74.91 -12.99
C LEU A 415 -33.27 -76.15 -13.60
N ASN A 416 -32.86 -77.32 -13.13
CA ASN A 416 -33.61 -78.55 -13.29
C ASN A 416 -34.37 -78.87 -12.02
N ARG A 417 -35.72 -78.93 -12.21
CA ARG A 417 -36.78 -79.43 -11.34
C ARG A 417 -37.25 -78.47 -10.23
#